data_861c70d1b26ee11fbe76e69ab2ae1599
#
_entry.id   861c70d1b26ee11fbe76e69ab2ae1599
#
_cell.length_a   1.000
_cell.length_b   1.000
_cell.length_c   1.000
_cell.angle_alpha   90.00
_cell.angle_beta   90.00
_cell.angle_gamma   90.00
#
_symmetry.space_group_name_H-M   'P 1'
#
loop_
_entity.id
_entity.type
_entity.pdbx_description
1 polymer ?
#
loop_
_entity_poly.entity_id
_entity_poly.type
_entity_poly.pdbx_seq_one_letter_code
_entity_poly.pdbx_strand_id
1 'polypeptide(L)'
;DADRNRVFVNDRLREVTGFDEAVLHDEHPERLVEEGYWSEETGERYRAAVERVLAGETDDERVQLTMTLADGREVTTETRLTPVERDGSVVGAVGVVRDVTDRVERERELERLNERLERLAGLLSHDLRNPLSVARGYVDLARETGDTERLAAAESAFGRIESMIDEALVMARDPDEVETADEAVDLADLAADCLESGDFGDLPADADLVVDDPGPVTGDPTLLRRAVGNLIGNAFDHGGDEPTVRVGVDDRGVYVADDGPGLPDDERERAELTDFGVSPGGGTGIGLAIVERVAAAHGWTFEIDESAEGGFRGTLVGAEPTR
;
A
#
# COMPACT_ATOMS: atom_id res chain seq x y z
N ASP A 1 4.66 24.68 38.48
CA ASP A 1 5.48 25.70 39.08
C ASP A 1 6.94 25.59 38.61
N ALA A 2 7.81 26.44 39.14
CA ALA A 2 9.24 26.46 38.77
C ALA A 2 9.98 25.17 39.10
N ASP A 3 9.51 24.42 40.08
CA ASP A 3 10.05 23.11 40.49
C ASP A 3 9.47 21.94 39.63
N ARG A 4 8.74 22.27 38.55
CA ARG A 4 8.08 21.35 37.60
C ARG A 4 6.91 20.57 38.18
N ASN A 5 6.42 20.92 39.36
CA ASN A 5 5.26 20.28 39.98
C ASN A 5 3.97 20.79 39.34
N ARG A 6 3.04 19.89 39.06
CA ARG A 6 1.69 20.26 38.65
C ARG A 6 0.90 20.78 39.83
N VAL A 7 0.58 22.07 39.78
CA VAL A 7 -0.14 22.75 40.87
C VAL A 7 -1.65 22.69 40.69
N PHE A 8 -2.10 22.60 39.43
CA PHE A 8 -3.52 22.61 39.11
C PHE A 8 -3.82 21.88 37.80
N VAL A 9 -4.87 21.10 37.83
CA VAL A 9 -5.43 20.42 36.64
C VAL A 9 -6.96 20.66 36.68
N ASN A 10 -7.54 21.06 35.56
CA ASN A 10 -8.99 21.27 35.50
C ASN A 10 -9.75 19.93 35.32
N ASP A 11 -11.06 19.97 35.71
CA ASP A 11 -11.92 18.79 35.63
C ASP A 11 -12.05 18.24 34.22
N ARG A 12 -11.98 19.12 33.21
CA ARG A 12 -12.09 18.73 31.82
C ARG A 12 -10.94 17.81 31.36
N LEU A 13 -9.74 18.06 31.83
CA LEU A 13 -8.62 17.18 31.50
C LEU A 13 -8.81 15.79 32.12
N ARG A 14 -9.32 15.73 33.33
CA ARG A 14 -9.66 14.45 34.00
C ARG A 14 -10.75 13.68 33.26
N GLU A 15 -11.81 14.35 32.85
CA GLU A 15 -12.92 13.74 32.08
C GLU A 15 -12.43 13.16 30.74
N VAL A 16 -11.58 13.90 30.04
CA VAL A 16 -11.10 13.51 28.69
C VAL A 16 -10.07 12.39 28.75
N THR A 17 -9.12 12.47 29.72
CA THR A 17 -8.06 11.45 29.82
C THR A 17 -8.47 10.20 30.57
N GLY A 18 -9.47 10.32 31.46
CA GLY A 18 -9.88 9.25 32.38
C GLY A 18 -8.84 8.93 33.45
N PHE A 19 -7.79 9.75 33.59
CA PHE A 19 -6.74 9.51 34.57
C PHE A 19 -7.19 9.86 35.98
N ASP A 20 -6.76 9.07 36.96
CA ASP A 20 -6.99 9.33 38.36
C ASP A 20 -6.32 10.64 38.80
N GLU A 21 -6.91 11.29 39.81
CA GLU A 21 -6.38 12.52 40.38
C GLU A 21 -4.92 12.37 40.85
N ALA A 22 -4.56 11.21 41.40
CA ALA A 22 -3.20 10.90 41.80
C ALA A 22 -2.18 10.93 40.64
N VAL A 23 -2.59 10.46 39.45
CA VAL A 23 -1.74 10.46 38.24
C VAL A 23 -1.58 11.88 37.68
N LEU A 24 -2.64 12.70 37.76
CA LEU A 24 -2.62 14.06 37.22
C LEU A 24 -1.98 15.09 38.15
N HIS A 25 -2.02 14.87 39.47
CA HIS A 25 -1.45 15.78 40.48
C HIS A 25 -0.06 15.35 40.97
N ASP A 26 0.48 14.24 40.49
CA ASP A 26 1.83 13.82 40.88
C ASP A 26 2.89 14.76 40.32
N GLU A 27 3.96 14.87 41.08
CA GLU A 27 4.98 15.91 40.96
C GLU A 27 5.73 15.87 39.61
N HIS A 28 5.69 14.74 38.87
CA HIS A 28 6.42 14.61 37.61
C HIS A 28 5.67 13.90 36.50
N PRO A 29 5.85 14.34 35.24
CA PRO A 29 5.32 13.63 34.06
C PRO A 29 5.92 12.22 33.87
N GLU A 30 6.99 11.90 34.63
CA GLU A 30 7.63 10.58 34.69
C GLU A 30 6.66 9.48 35.06
N ARG A 31 5.67 9.78 35.94
CA ARG A 31 4.65 8.81 36.28
C ARG A 31 3.78 8.39 35.11
N LEU A 32 3.53 9.27 34.16
CA LEU A 32 2.79 8.90 32.94
C LEU A 32 3.60 7.93 32.07
N VAL A 33 4.90 7.98 32.13
CA VAL A 33 5.80 7.02 31.48
C VAL A 33 5.83 5.70 32.26
N GLU A 34 5.97 5.75 33.59
CA GLU A 34 6.00 4.56 34.46
C GLU A 34 4.69 3.76 34.42
N GLU A 35 3.54 4.44 34.32
CA GLU A 35 2.22 3.83 34.19
C GLU A 35 1.91 3.38 32.74
N GLY A 36 2.82 3.67 31.79
CA GLY A 36 2.67 3.27 30.38
C GLY A 36 1.72 4.13 29.54
N TYR A 37 1.27 5.28 30.06
CA TYR A 37 0.43 6.23 29.32
C TYR A 37 1.22 7.04 28.29
N TRP A 38 2.51 7.23 28.53
CA TRP A 38 3.47 7.87 27.62
C TRP A 38 4.64 6.94 27.32
N SER A 39 5.18 7.01 26.12
CA SER A 39 6.50 6.45 25.82
C SER A 39 7.61 7.31 26.46
N GLU A 40 8.80 6.75 26.64
CA GLU A 40 9.97 7.51 27.10
C GLU A 40 10.24 8.73 26.22
N GLU A 41 10.18 8.58 24.90
CA GLU A 41 10.33 9.66 23.94
C GLU A 41 9.30 10.77 24.14
N THR A 42 8.04 10.42 24.36
CA THR A 42 6.97 11.39 24.66
C THR A 42 7.25 12.15 25.92
N GLY A 43 7.70 11.46 26.99
CA GLY A 43 8.09 12.07 28.26
C GLY A 43 9.26 13.04 28.12
N GLU A 44 10.30 12.67 27.37
CA GLU A 44 11.44 13.51 27.08
C GLU A 44 11.08 14.76 26.29
N ARG A 45 10.26 14.62 25.24
CA ARG A 45 9.78 15.75 24.42
C ARG A 45 8.97 16.75 25.26
N TYR A 46 8.08 16.28 26.11
CA TYR A 46 7.31 17.12 27.01
C TYR A 46 8.23 17.86 28.01
N ARG A 47 9.18 17.13 28.64
CA ARG A 47 10.11 17.69 29.58
C ARG A 47 10.96 18.80 28.96
N ALA A 48 11.52 18.54 27.76
CA ALA A 48 12.29 19.54 27.04
C ALA A 48 11.48 20.81 26.71
N ALA A 49 10.20 20.65 26.34
CA ALA A 49 9.30 21.75 26.08
C ALA A 49 9.04 22.60 27.35
N VAL A 50 8.78 21.95 28.48
CA VAL A 50 8.59 22.63 29.78
C VAL A 50 9.87 23.36 30.20
N GLU A 51 11.04 22.76 30.04
CA GLU A 51 12.33 23.36 30.37
C GLU A 51 12.59 24.66 29.60
N ARG A 52 12.33 24.66 28.27
CA ARG A 52 12.49 25.87 27.45
C ARG A 52 11.60 27.01 27.91
N VAL A 53 10.36 26.73 28.29
CA VAL A 53 9.43 27.75 28.80
C VAL A 53 9.87 28.26 30.16
N LEU A 54 10.25 27.38 31.08
CA LEU A 54 10.69 27.77 32.43
C LEU A 54 12.03 28.53 32.41
N ALA A 55 12.90 28.23 31.44
CA ALA A 55 14.16 28.98 31.24
C ALA A 55 13.94 30.36 30.59
N GLY A 56 12.70 30.68 30.17
CA GLY A 56 12.40 31.93 29.47
C GLY A 56 12.96 31.96 28.04
N GLU A 57 13.24 30.82 27.43
CA GLU A 57 13.73 30.72 26.07
C GLU A 57 12.65 30.96 25.03
N THR A 58 11.37 30.71 25.41
CA THR A 58 10.19 30.88 24.55
C THR A 58 8.96 31.30 25.38
N ASP A 59 8.15 32.18 24.82
CA ASP A 59 6.88 32.63 25.39
C ASP A 59 5.68 31.78 24.93
N ASP A 60 5.87 30.92 23.92
CA ASP A 60 4.83 30.05 23.36
C ASP A 60 5.50 28.79 22.78
N GLU A 61 5.42 27.70 23.50
CA GLU A 61 5.93 26.40 23.08
C GLU A 61 4.78 25.47 22.74
N ARG A 62 4.86 24.79 21.60
CA ARG A 62 3.89 23.79 21.16
C ARG A 62 4.57 22.45 20.98
N VAL A 63 4.02 21.45 21.62
CA VAL A 63 4.49 20.08 21.50
C VAL A 63 3.31 19.15 21.20
N GLN A 64 3.47 18.34 20.18
CA GLN A 64 2.51 17.27 19.85
C GLN A 64 3.00 15.99 20.50
N LEU A 65 2.11 15.33 21.24
CA LEU A 65 2.40 14.16 22.06
C LEU A 65 1.35 13.09 21.78
N THR A 66 1.77 11.86 21.63
CA THR A 66 0.88 10.70 21.61
C THR A 66 0.80 10.09 23.00
N MET A 67 -0.41 9.79 23.46
CA MET A 67 -0.64 9.17 24.75
C MET A 67 -1.72 8.10 24.68
N THR A 68 -1.62 7.11 25.58
CA THR A 68 -2.67 6.13 25.81
C THR A 68 -3.56 6.62 26.94
N LEU A 69 -4.87 6.70 26.72
CA LEU A 69 -5.84 7.06 27.73
C LEU A 69 -6.09 5.90 28.71
N ALA A 70 -6.75 6.17 29.84
CA ALA A 70 -7.09 5.16 30.84
C ALA A 70 -7.99 4.03 30.30
N ASP A 71 -8.73 4.28 29.24
CA ASP A 71 -9.58 3.29 28.53
C ASP A 71 -8.83 2.48 27.46
N GLY A 72 -7.52 2.72 27.29
CA GLY A 72 -6.67 2.04 26.33
C GLY A 72 -6.64 2.68 24.94
N ARG A 73 -7.41 3.73 24.67
CA ARG A 73 -7.35 4.44 23.39
C ARG A 73 -6.08 5.27 23.28
N GLU A 74 -5.46 5.23 22.10
CA GLU A 74 -4.37 6.12 21.75
C GLU A 74 -4.92 7.43 21.21
N VAL A 75 -4.42 8.56 21.70
CA VAL A 75 -4.78 9.90 21.24
C VAL A 75 -3.54 10.74 20.98
N THR A 76 -3.64 11.60 19.98
CA THR A 76 -2.62 12.62 19.70
C THR A 76 -3.11 13.95 20.23
N THR A 77 -2.30 14.56 21.11
CA THR A 77 -2.62 15.84 21.71
C THR A 77 -1.62 16.91 21.28
N GLU A 78 -2.09 18.12 21.09
CA GLU A 78 -1.27 19.33 20.99
C GLU A 78 -1.30 20.04 22.33
N THR A 79 -0.13 20.12 22.98
CA THR A 79 0.02 20.88 24.24
C THR A 79 0.72 22.20 23.93
N ARG A 80 0.05 23.30 24.26
CA ARG A 80 0.60 24.64 24.19
C ARG A 80 1.01 25.08 25.59
N LEU A 81 2.28 25.37 25.78
CA LEU A 81 2.87 25.82 27.04
C LEU A 81 3.22 27.29 26.95
N THR A 82 2.79 28.07 27.95
CA THR A 82 3.11 29.50 28.07
C THR A 82 3.66 29.80 29.47
N PRO A 83 4.66 30.68 29.61
CA PRO A 83 5.18 31.04 30.92
C PRO A 83 4.17 31.80 31.76
N VAL A 84 4.24 31.61 33.07
CA VAL A 84 3.56 32.44 34.06
C VAL A 84 4.63 33.30 34.74
N GLU A 85 4.50 34.59 34.58
CA GLU A 85 5.44 35.53 35.14
C GLU A 85 4.88 36.22 36.40
N ARG A 86 5.76 36.47 37.36
CA ARG A 86 5.51 37.32 38.53
C ARG A 86 6.73 38.16 38.81
N ASP A 87 6.55 39.48 38.94
CA ASP A 87 7.62 40.43 39.23
C ASP A 87 8.80 40.35 38.23
N GLY A 88 8.52 40.04 36.96
CA GLY A 88 9.52 39.94 35.88
C GLY A 88 10.32 38.62 35.89
N SER A 89 9.88 37.63 36.66
CA SER A 89 10.49 36.29 36.68
C SER A 89 9.48 35.23 36.34
N VAL A 90 9.90 34.21 35.57
CA VAL A 90 9.05 33.02 35.27
C VAL A 90 8.92 32.19 36.53
N VAL A 91 7.67 32.04 37.02
CA VAL A 91 7.33 31.28 38.24
C VAL A 91 6.65 29.95 37.94
N GLY A 92 6.40 29.67 36.68
CA GLY A 92 5.73 28.43 36.23
C GLY A 92 5.33 28.50 34.79
N ALA A 93 4.59 27.49 34.34
CA ALA A 93 4.00 27.43 33.00
C ALA A 93 2.54 26.98 33.06
N VAL A 94 1.73 27.47 32.12
CA VAL A 94 0.38 26.97 31.86
C VAL A 94 0.38 26.16 30.59
N GLY A 95 -0.12 24.92 30.67
CA GLY A 95 -0.34 24.04 29.54
C GLY A 95 -1.81 23.97 29.14
N VAL A 96 -2.11 24.20 27.86
CA VAL A 96 -3.42 23.92 27.27
C VAL A 96 -3.28 22.70 26.37
N VAL A 97 -4.00 21.64 26.70
CA VAL A 97 -3.99 20.37 25.95
C VAL A 97 -5.22 20.33 25.06
N ARG A 98 -5.01 20.05 23.78
CA ARG A 98 -6.06 19.88 22.79
C ARG A 98 -5.89 18.51 22.13
N ASP A 99 -6.96 17.74 22.07
CA ASP A 99 -7.03 16.54 21.25
C ASP A 99 -7.03 16.94 19.77
N VAL A 100 -6.10 16.40 19.02
CA VAL A 100 -5.93 16.65 17.58
C VAL A 100 -5.89 15.33 16.79
N THR A 101 -6.29 14.22 17.40
CA THR A 101 -6.27 12.87 16.82
C THR A 101 -6.92 12.86 15.45
N ASP A 102 -8.19 13.24 15.36
CA ASP A 102 -8.93 13.25 14.08
C ASP A 102 -8.29 14.14 13.01
N ARG A 103 -7.59 15.23 13.42
CA ARG A 103 -6.90 16.10 12.48
C ARG A 103 -5.65 15.45 11.94
N VAL A 104 -4.85 14.86 12.83
CA VAL A 104 -3.59 14.20 12.46
C VAL A 104 -3.84 12.96 11.62
N GLU A 105 -4.87 12.19 11.96
CA GLU A 105 -5.27 11.03 11.16
C GLU A 105 -5.68 11.43 9.74
N ARG A 106 -6.52 12.46 9.61
CA ARG A 106 -6.91 12.98 8.29
C ARG A 106 -5.74 13.58 7.50
N GLU A 107 -4.83 14.29 8.15
CA GLU A 107 -3.62 14.81 7.51
C GLU A 107 -2.75 13.66 6.97
N ARG A 108 -2.54 12.60 7.78
CA ARG A 108 -1.79 11.41 7.36
C ARG A 108 -2.46 10.65 6.21
N GLU A 109 -3.79 10.55 6.24
CA GLU A 109 -4.56 9.92 5.18
C GLU A 109 -4.45 10.71 3.86
N LEU A 110 -4.57 12.04 3.93
CA LEU A 110 -4.37 12.91 2.77
C LEU A 110 -2.93 12.85 2.24
N GLU A 111 -1.92 12.80 3.10
CA GLU A 111 -0.53 12.64 2.70
C GLU A 111 -0.32 11.30 1.97
N ARG A 112 -0.82 10.19 2.51
CA ARG A 112 -0.75 8.87 1.86
C ARG A 112 -1.44 8.85 0.51
N LEU A 113 -2.63 9.46 0.42
CA LEU A 113 -3.36 9.56 -0.84
C LEU A 113 -2.60 10.39 -1.88
N ASN A 114 -2.03 11.53 -1.45
CA ASN A 114 -1.25 12.39 -2.32
C ASN A 114 0.03 11.70 -2.84
N GLU A 115 0.78 11.04 -1.96
CA GLU A 115 1.96 10.25 -2.34
C GLU A 115 1.60 9.14 -3.34
N ARG A 116 0.43 8.52 -3.14
CA ARG A 116 -0.07 7.49 -4.05
C ARG A 116 -0.42 8.07 -5.41
N LEU A 117 -1.13 9.21 -5.45
CA LEU A 117 -1.48 9.89 -6.69
C LEU A 117 -0.24 10.38 -7.45
N GLU A 118 0.77 10.91 -6.75
CA GLU A 118 2.03 11.35 -7.36
C GLU A 118 2.79 10.17 -7.97
N ARG A 119 2.85 9.03 -7.29
CA ARG A 119 3.47 7.80 -7.81
C ARG A 119 2.74 7.29 -9.06
N LEU A 120 1.41 7.20 -9.01
CA LEU A 120 0.58 6.83 -10.17
C LEU A 120 0.80 7.76 -11.37
N ALA A 121 0.78 9.06 -11.14
CA ALA A 121 0.97 10.05 -12.20
C ALA A 121 2.38 9.97 -12.83
N GLY A 122 3.40 9.70 -12.01
CA GLY A 122 4.78 9.53 -12.46
C GLY A 122 4.95 8.33 -13.40
N LEU A 123 4.47 7.16 -12.96
CA LEU A 123 4.53 5.91 -13.72
C LEU A 123 3.71 5.98 -15.01
N LEU A 124 2.45 6.41 -14.92
CA LEU A 124 1.59 6.57 -16.09
C LEU A 124 2.20 7.51 -17.13
N SER A 125 2.84 8.59 -16.69
CA SER A 125 3.45 9.55 -17.63
C SER A 125 4.63 8.99 -18.41
N HIS A 126 5.43 8.15 -17.79
CA HIS A 126 6.60 7.50 -18.42
C HIS A 126 6.16 6.31 -19.26
N ASP A 127 5.37 5.42 -18.69
CA ASP A 127 5.08 4.11 -19.26
C ASP A 127 4.04 4.18 -20.38
N LEU A 128 3.11 5.12 -20.33
CA LEU A 128 2.20 5.40 -21.44
C LEU A 128 2.90 6.04 -22.65
N ARG A 129 3.97 6.83 -22.44
CA ARG A 129 4.70 7.45 -23.56
C ARG A 129 5.38 6.43 -24.44
N ASN A 130 5.85 5.32 -23.87
CA ASN A 130 6.60 4.31 -24.60
C ASN A 130 5.69 3.60 -25.64
N PRO A 131 4.61 2.91 -25.27
CA PRO A 131 3.72 2.27 -26.24
C PRO A 131 3.05 3.30 -27.19
N LEU A 132 2.75 4.53 -26.72
CA LEU A 132 2.23 5.58 -27.59
C LEU A 132 3.24 5.96 -28.68
N SER A 133 4.53 6.03 -28.36
CA SER A 133 5.59 6.30 -29.33
C SER A 133 5.76 5.15 -30.32
N VAL A 134 5.64 3.92 -29.84
CA VAL A 134 5.67 2.70 -30.66
C VAL A 134 4.50 2.67 -31.61
N ALA A 135 3.26 2.85 -31.12
CA ALA A 135 2.06 2.89 -31.94
C ALA A 135 2.16 3.95 -33.03
N ARG A 136 2.60 5.16 -32.66
CA ARG A 136 2.80 6.25 -33.62
C ARG A 136 3.84 5.92 -34.69
N GLY A 137 4.96 5.30 -34.30
CA GLY A 137 5.99 4.86 -35.22
C GLY A 137 5.49 3.86 -36.26
N TYR A 138 4.70 2.86 -35.83
CA TYR A 138 4.09 1.91 -36.75
C TYR A 138 3.05 2.52 -37.68
N VAL A 139 2.24 3.43 -37.18
CA VAL A 139 1.27 4.19 -38.01
C VAL A 139 1.99 5.02 -39.06
N ASP A 140 3.05 5.74 -38.70
CA ASP A 140 3.82 6.56 -39.64
C ASP A 140 4.50 5.67 -40.70
N LEU A 141 5.05 4.53 -40.29
CA LEU A 141 5.66 3.55 -41.18
C LEU A 141 4.65 2.95 -42.17
N ALA A 142 3.45 2.59 -41.68
CA ALA A 142 2.37 2.09 -42.54
C ALA A 142 1.93 3.13 -43.58
N ARG A 143 1.91 4.39 -43.18
CA ARG A 143 1.58 5.53 -44.11
C ARG A 143 2.66 5.74 -45.17
N GLU A 144 3.93 5.63 -44.83
CA GLU A 144 5.05 5.83 -45.75
C GLU A 144 5.23 4.64 -46.69
N THR A 145 5.04 3.42 -46.22
CA THR A 145 5.28 2.20 -47.02
C THR A 145 4.04 1.64 -47.71
N GLY A 146 2.83 2.02 -47.24
CA GLY A 146 1.57 1.41 -47.67
C GLY A 146 1.32 0.01 -47.11
N ASP A 147 2.19 -0.43 -46.16
CA ASP A 147 2.12 -1.74 -45.54
C ASP A 147 1.16 -1.70 -44.35
N THR A 148 -0.06 -2.17 -44.56
CA THR A 148 -1.13 -2.14 -43.54
C THR A 148 -0.99 -3.26 -42.49
N GLU A 149 -0.15 -4.28 -42.71
CA GLU A 149 0.13 -5.33 -41.69
C GLU A 149 0.79 -4.72 -40.44
N ARG A 150 1.50 -3.63 -40.59
CA ARG A 150 2.10 -2.88 -39.47
C ARG A 150 1.10 -2.21 -38.53
N LEU A 151 -0.16 -2.05 -38.97
CA LEU A 151 -1.23 -1.49 -38.13
C LEU A 151 -1.57 -2.45 -36.98
N ALA A 152 -1.42 -3.75 -37.15
CA ALA A 152 -1.62 -4.73 -36.07
C ALA A 152 -0.70 -4.46 -34.88
N ALA A 153 0.58 -4.12 -35.14
CA ALA A 153 1.52 -3.73 -34.07
C ALA A 153 1.13 -2.41 -33.37
N ALA A 154 0.52 -1.47 -34.12
CA ALA A 154 0.00 -0.25 -33.52
C ALA A 154 -1.23 -0.53 -32.66
N GLU A 155 -2.13 -1.42 -33.10
CA GLU A 155 -3.31 -1.88 -32.34
C GLU A 155 -2.89 -2.58 -31.04
N SER A 156 -1.90 -3.48 -31.06
CA SER A 156 -1.34 -4.09 -29.85
C SER A 156 -0.76 -3.05 -28.87
N ALA A 157 -0.08 -2.02 -29.39
CA ALA A 157 0.44 -0.96 -28.55
C ALA A 157 -0.67 -0.09 -27.91
N PHE A 158 -1.79 0.11 -28.61
CA PHE A 158 -2.96 0.78 -28.03
C PHE A 158 -3.65 -0.09 -26.97
N GLY A 159 -3.79 -1.40 -27.19
CA GLY A 159 -4.29 -2.34 -26.18
C GLY A 159 -3.51 -2.28 -24.87
N ARG A 160 -2.18 -2.22 -24.96
CA ARG A 160 -1.32 -2.04 -23.77
C ARG A 160 -1.59 -0.72 -23.05
N ILE A 161 -1.84 0.38 -23.78
CA ILE A 161 -2.21 1.67 -23.17
C ILE A 161 -3.54 1.56 -22.43
N GLU A 162 -4.53 0.91 -23.01
CA GLU A 162 -5.84 0.68 -22.40
C GLU A 162 -5.70 -0.17 -21.12
N SER A 163 -4.93 -1.26 -21.15
CA SER A 163 -4.64 -2.08 -19.99
C SER A 163 -3.97 -1.27 -18.86
N MET A 164 -2.95 -0.47 -19.18
CA MET A 164 -2.26 0.39 -18.20
C MET A 164 -3.18 1.43 -17.55
N ILE A 165 -4.11 2.01 -18.31
CA ILE A 165 -5.11 2.94 -17.77
C ILE A 165 -6.05 2.22 -16.81
N ASP A 166 -6.51 1.06 -17.18
CA ASP A 166 -7.41 0.24 -16.37
C ASP A 166 -6.73 -0.25 -15.08
N GLU A 167 -5.47 -0.62 -15.16
CA GLU A 167 -4.62 -0.96 -14.01
C GLU A 167 -4.47 0.22 -13.05
N ALA A 168 -4.19 1.40 -13.60
CA ALA A 168 -4.10 2.62 -12.80
C ALA A 168 -5.42 2.98 -12.11
N LEU A 169 -6.56 2.73 -12.76
CA LEU A 169 -7.88 2.95 -12.16
C LEU A 169 -8.16 1.98 -11.01
N VAL A 170 -7.73 0.71 -11.12
CA VAL A 170 -7.79 -0.25 -10.01
C VAL A 170 -6.92 0.22 -8.86
N MET A 171 -5.71 0.68 -9.14
CA MET A 171 -4.79 1.17 -8.13
C MET A 171 -5.24 2.48 -7.47
N ALA A 172 -6.05 3.29 -8.13
CA ALA A 172 -6.57 4.54 -7.58
C ALA A 172 -7.71 4.35 -6.56
N ARG A 173 -8.49 3.26 -6.68
CA ARG A 173 -9.62 2.98 -5.78
C ARG A 173 -9.13 2.43 -4.44
N ASP A 174 -9.90 2.64 -3.36
CA ASP A 174 -9.63 1.97 -2.08
C ASP A 174 -10.06 0.48 -2.17
N PRO A 175 -9.25 -0.49 -1.70
CA PRO A 175 -9.67 -1.89 -1.66
C PRO A 175 -10.96 -2.10 -0.90
N ASP A 176 -11.16 -1.38 0.21
CA ASP A 176 -12.35 -1.47 1.06
C ASP A 176 -13.60 -0.87 0.41
N GLU A 177 -13.45 -0.05 -0.66
CA GLU A 177 -14.55 0.54 -1.43
C GLU A 177 -14.88 -0.26 -2.70
N VAL A 178 -14.11 -1.30 -3.03
CA VAL A 178 -14.36 -2.13 -4.21
C VAL A 178 -15.44 -3.16 -3.86
N GLU A 179 -16.64 -2.96 -4.40
CA GLU A 179 -17.67 -3.99 -4.36
C GLU A 179 -17.25 -5.16 -5.25
N THR A 180 -17.08 -6.35 -4.68
CA THR A 180 -16.74 -7.58 -5.39
C THR A 180 -18.02 -8.39 -5.65
N ALA A 181 -18.13 -8.94 -6.84
CA ALA A 181 -19.18 -9.91 -7.15
C ALA A 181 -18.74 -11.32 -6.72
N ASP A 182 -19.63 -12.06 -6.05
CA ASP A 182 -19.39 -13.46 -5.69
C ASP A 182 -20.00 -14.36 -6.79
N GLU A 183 -19.29 -14.47 -7.91
CA GLU A 183 -19.69 -15.32 -9.03
C GLU A 183 -18.78 -16.55 -9.16
N ALA A 184 -19.31 -17.62 -9.73
CA ALA A 184 -18.51 -18.80 -10.06
C ALA A 184 -17.76 -18.54 -11.36
N VAL A 185 -16.44 -18.49 -11.30
CA VAL A 185 -15.53 -18.21 -12.43
C VAL A 185 -14.78 -19.48 -12.79
N ASP A 186 -14.93 -19.94 -14.04
CA ASP A 186 -14.12 -21.03 -14.58
C ASP A 186 -12.72 -20.53 -14.94
N LEU A 187 -11.69 -21.09 -14.30
CA LEU A 187 -10.30 -20.64 -14.52
C LEU A 187 -9.73 -21.07 -15.87
N ALA A 188 -10.26 -22.14 -16.47
CA ALA A 188 -9.84 -22.54 -17.79
C ALA A 188 -10.36 -21.55 -18.84
N ASP A 189 -11.63 -21.15 -18.74
CA ASP A 189 -12.21 -20.13 -19.61
C ASP A 189 -11.50 -18.79 -19.38
N LEU A 190 -11.24 -18.42 -18.12
CA LEU A 190 -10.56 -17.18 -17.77
C LEU A 190 -9.11 -17.14 -18.30
N ALA A 191 -8.36 -18.24 -18.18
CA ALA A 191 -6.99 -18.34 -18.71
C ALA A 191 -6.96 -18.28 -20.25
N ALA A 192 -7.94 -18.93 -20.91
CA ALA A 192 -8.11 -18.85 -22.37
C ALA A 192 -8.43 -17.42 -22.82
N ASP A 193 -9.35 -16.74 -22.14
CA ASP A 193 -9.69 -15.35 -22.40
C ASP A 193 -8.49 -14.40 -22.25
N CYS A 194 -7.64 -14.65 -21.25
CA CYS A 194 -6.41 -13.90 -21.06
C CYS A 194 -5.44 -14.05 -22.24
N LEU A 195 -5.32 -15.25 -22.81
CA LEU A 195 -4.47 -15.49 -24.00
C LEU A 195 -5.06 -14.84 -25.26
N GLU A 196 -6.38 -14.91 -25.44
CA GLU A 196 -7.06 -14.37 -26.62
C GLU A 196 -7.08 -12.85 -26.67
N SER A 197 -7.04 -12.18 -25.51
CA SER A 197 -7.07 -10.71 -25.41
C SER A 197 -5.83 -10.03 -26.02
N GLY A 198 -4.73 -10.77 -26.18
CA GLY A 198 -3.47 -10.23 -26.68
C GLY A 198 -2.78 -9.26 -25.73
N ASP A 199 -3.17 -9.23 -24.48
CA ASP A 199 -2.66 -8.32 -23.43
C ASP A 199 -1.17 -8.57 -23.12
N PHE A 200 -0.65 -9.77 -23.44
CA PHE A 200 0.73 -10.18 -23.15
C PHE A 200 1.74 -9.84 -24.27
N GLY A 201 1.32 -9.20 -25.35
CA GLY A 201 2.16 -8.92 -26.51
C GLY A 201 2.49 -10.16 -27.34
N ASP A 202 3.68 -10.19 -27.97
CA ASP A 202 4.13 -11.36 -28.74
C ASP A 202 4.62 -12.43 -27.76
N LEU A 203 3.81 -13.45 -27.51
CA LEU A 203 4.22 -14.62 -26.71
C LEU A 203 5.42 -15.33 -27.37
N PRO A 204 6.34 -15.89 -26.59
CA PRO A 204 7.37 -16.78 -27.14
C PRO A 204 6.74 -17.91 -27.98
N ALA A 205 7.35 -18.25 -29.12
CA ALA A 205 6.76 -19.21 -30.06
C ALA A 205 6.52 -20.60 -29.46
N ASP A 206 7.28 -20.95 -28.43
CA ASP A 206 7.26 -22.25 -27.74
C ASP A 206 6.74 -22.11 -26.28
N ALA A 207 6.03 -20.99 -25.95
CA ALA A 207 5.40 -20.80 -24.66
C ALA A 207 4.19 -21.76 -24.50
N ASP A 208 4.08 -22.42 -23.35
CA ASP A 208 2.98 -23.32 -23.03
C ASP A 208 2.18 -22.85 -21.80
N LEU A 209 0.86 -22.90 -21.88
CA LEU A 209 -0.05 -22.64 -20.76
C LEU A 209 -0.79 -23.92 -20.40
N VAL A 210 -0.54 -24.42 -19.20
CA VAL A 210 -1.17 -25.61 -18.64
C VAL A 210 -2.19 -25.20 -17.59
N VAL A 211 -3.44 -25.60 -17.76
CA VAL A 211 -4.49 -25.40 -16.75
C VAL A 211 -4.73 -26.73 -16.05
N ASP A 212 -4.39 -26.78 -14.74
CA ASP A 212 -4.59 -27.96 -13.91
C ASP A 212 -6.03 -27.96 -13.39
N ASP A 213 -6.97 -28.57 -14.11
CA ASP A 213 -8.43 -28.74 -13.85
C ASP A 213 -8.93 -28.18 -12.50
N PRO A 214 -9.02 -26.87 -12.39
CA PRO A 214 -9.21 -26.21 -11.10
C PRO A 214 -10.67 -26.20 -10.64
N GLY A 215 -11.60 -26.42 -11.54
CA GLY A 215 -13.00 -26.14 -11.29
C GLY A 215 -13.26 -24.63 -11.12
N PRO A 216 -14.51 -24.23 -10.96
CA PRO A 216 -14.87 -22.83 -10.78
C PRO A 216 -14.46 -22.33 -9.40
N VAL A 217 -14.01 -21.08 -9.35
CA VAL A 217 -13.66 -20.34 -8.14
C VAL A 217 -14.67 -19.23 -7.89
N THR A 218 -15.00 -18.95 -6.65
CA THR A 218 -15.90 -17.83 -6.31
C THR A 218 -15.15 -16.53 -6.22
N GLY A 219 -15.55 -15.51 -6.99
CA GLY A 219 -14.98 -14.17 -6.98
C GLY A 219 -15.54 -13.26 -8.06
N ASP A 220 -15.04 -12.05 -8.12
CA ASP A 220 -15.40 -11.09 -9.18
C ASP A 220 -14.66 -11.44 -10.48
N PRO A 221 -15.39 -11.75 -11.58
CA PRO A 221 -14.77 -12.20 -12.83
C PRO A 221 -13.79 -11.19 -13.42
N THR A 222 -14.10 -9.89 -13.31
CA THR A 222 -13.26 -8.82 -13.86
C THR A 222 -11.96 -8.66 -13.07
N LEU A 223 -12.05 -8.71 -11.75
CA LEU A 223 -10.89 -8.58 -10.87
C LEU A 223 -10.02 -9.84 -10.93
N LEU A 224 -10.63 -11.03 -10.92
CA LEU A 224 -9.91 -12.30 -11.07
C LEU A 224 -9.16 -12.37 -12.41
N ARG A 225 -9.80 -11.97 -13.51
CA ARG A 225 -9.15 -11.89 -14.80
C ARG A 225 -7.92 -10.99 -14.78
N ARG A 226 -8.00 -9.86 -14.10
CA ARG A 226 -6.86 -8.94 -13.96
C ARG A 226 -5.74 -9.56 -13.14
N ALA A 227 -6.06 -10.19 -12.00
CA ALA A 227 -5.04 -10.79 -11.14
C ALA A 227 -4.35 -11.97 -11.84
N VAL A 228 -5.12 -12.92 -12.38
CA VAL A 228 -4.59 -14.09 -13.09
C VAL A 228 -3.86 -13.67 -14.37
N GLY A 229 -4.39 -12.71 -15.12
CA GLY A 229 -3.73 -12.16 -16.32
C GLY A 229 -2.38 -11.52 -15.99
N ASN A 230 -2.29 -10.72 -14.93
CA ASN A 230 -1.02 -10.15 -14.48
C ASN A 230 0.00 -11.22 -14.07
N LEU A 231 -0.45 -12.27 -13.38
CA LEU A 231 0.44 -13.38 -13.01
C LEU A 231 0.91 -14.18 -14.24
N ILE A 232 0.02 -14.46 -15.18
CA ILE A 232 0.36 -15.15 -16.46
C ILE A 232 1.34 -14.29 -17.27
N GLY A 233 1.07 -12.97 -17.41
CA GLY A 233 1.96 -12.05 -18.11
C GLY A 233 3.35 -12.01 -17.50
N ASN A 234 3.44 -11.88 -16.18
CA ASN A 234 4.72 -11.92 -15.48
C ASN A 234 5.46 -13.25 -15.69
N ALA A 235 4.73 -14.37 -15.67
CA ALA A 235 5.33 -15.68 -15.91
C ALA A 235 5.91 -15.81 -17.34
N PHE A 236 5.23 -15.26 -18.35
CA PHE A 236 5.78 -15.22 -19.71
C PHE A 236 6.94 -14.25 -19.88
N ASP A 237 6.88 -13.08 -19.25
CA ASP A 237 7.93 -12.06 -19.36
C ASP A 237 9.23 -12.47 -18.66
N HIS A 238 9.14 -13.28 -17.59
CA HIS A 238 10.26 -13.65 -16.74
C HIS A 238 10.61 -15.14 -16.76
N GLY A 239 9.78 -15.99 -17.37
CA GLY A 239 9.93 -17.45 -17.41
C GLY A 239 11.06 -17.96 -18.31
N GLY A 240 11.75 -17.10 -19.08
CA GLY A 240 12.85 -17.49 -19.96
C GLY A 240 12.45 -17.65 -21.43
N ASP A 241 13.20 -18.45 -22.19
CA ASP A 241 13.03 -18.57 -23.66
C ASP A 241 11.86 -19.48 -24.06
N GLU A 242 11.55 -20.49 -23.27
CA GLU A 242 10.47 -21.50 -23.50
C GLU A 242 9.65 -21.69 -22.21
N PRO A 243 8.91 -20.66 -21.74
CA PRO A 243 8.24 -20.72 -20.44
C PRO A 243 7.05 -21.67 -20.46
N THR A 244 6.94 -22.50 -19.41
CA THR A 244 5.76 -23.28 -19.11
C THR A 244 5.03 -22.64 -17.94
N VAL A 245 3.85 -22.08 -18.19
CA VAL A 245 3.01 -21.43 -17.17
C VAL A 245 1.89 -22.36 -16.75
N ARG A 246 1.72 -22.58 -15.45
CA ARG A 246 0.65 -23.38 -14.86
C ARG A 246 -0.34 -22.52 -14.11
N VAL A 247 -1.62 -22.68 -14.40
CA VAL A 247 -2.73 -22.08 -13.65
C VAL A 247 -3.51 -23.19 -12.98
N GLY A 248 -3.76 -23.08 -11.68
CA GLY A 248 -4.50 -24.13 -10.97
C GLY A 248 -5.06 -23.68 -9.64
N VAL A 249 -5.68 -24.61 -8.92
CA VAL A 249 -6.17 -24.44 -7.54
C VAL A 249 -5.63 -25.57 -6.69
N ASP A 250 -5.16 -25.25 -5.51
CA ASP A 250 -4.81 -26.23 -4.47
C ASP A 250 -5.55 -25.91 -3.15
N ASP A 251 -5.13 -26.53 -2.07
CA ASP A 251 -5.69 -26.35 -0.74
C ASP A 251 -5.46 -24.93 -0.14
N ARG A 252 -4.61 -24.12 -0.74
CA ARG A 252 -4.36 -22.73 -0.34
C ARG A 252 -5.20 -21.72 -1.13
N GLY A 253 -5.45 -22.01 -2.42
CA GLY A 253 -6.19 -21.14 -3.30
C GLY A 253 -5.76 -21.23 -4.76
N VAL A 254 -6.10 -20.19 -5.54
CA VAL A 254 -5.72 -20.06 -6.95
C VAL A 254 -4.24 -19.72 -7.06
N TYR A 255 -3.52 -20.41 -7.94
CA TYR A 255 -2.12 -20.13 -8.19
C TYR A 255 -1.80 -19.99 -9.68
N VAL A 256 -0.76 -19.23 -9.97
CA VAL A 256 -0.04 -19.23 -11.25
C VAL A 256 1.43 -19.48 -10.95
N ALA A 257 2.04 -20.41 -11.67
CA ALA A 257 3.43 -20.81 -11.48
C ALA A 257 4.13 -20.96 -12.83
N ASP A 258 5.45 -20.73 -12.86
CA ASP A 258 6.31 -20.94 -14.02
C ASP A 258 7.50 -21.85 -13.70
N ASP A 259 8.24 -22.22 -14.73
CA ASP A 259 9.48 -23.00 -14.68
C ASP A 259 10.73 -22.14 -14.94
N GLY A 260 10.62 -20.83 -14.78
CA GLY A 260 11.67 -19.85 -15.03
C GLY A 260 12.80 -19.82 -13.99
N PRO A 261 13.62 -18.75 -13.97
CA PRO A 261 14.79 -18.65 -13.10
C PRO A 261 14.49 -18.48 -11.62
N GLY A 262 13.19 -18.39 -11.24
CA GLY A 262 12.75 -18.30 -9.85
C GLY A 262 12.90 -16.92 -9.22
N LEU A 263 12.83 -16.90 -7.88
CA LEU A 263 12.87 -15.68 -7.09
C LEU A 263 14.32 -15.23 -6.82
N PRO A 264 14.56 -13.92 -6.62
CA PRO A 264 15.85 -13.44 -6.15
C PRO A 264 16.29 -14.13 -4.85
N ASP A 265 17.62 -14.36 -4.71
CA ASP A 265 18.18 -14.98 -3.49
C ASP A 265 18.10 -14.05 -2.27
N ASP A 266 18.08 -12.73 -2.48
CA ASP A 266 18.01 -11.72 -1.41
C ASP A 266 16.58 -11.55 -0.91
N GLU A 267 16.38 -11.77 0.40
CA GLU A 267 15.07 -11.69 1.07
C GLU A 267 14.46 -10.27 0.98
N ARG A 268 15.29 -9.25 0.90
CA ARG A 268 14.87 -7.87 0.77
C ARG A 268 14.37 -7.57 -0.65
N GLU A 269 15.07 -8.09 -1.67
CA GLU A 269 14.62 -7.99 -3.06
C GLU A 269 13.30 -8.74 -3.26
N ARG A 270 13.10 -9.89 -2.59
CA ARG A 270 11.81 -10.60 -2.59
C ARG A 270 10.68 -9.79 -1.98
N ALA A 271 10.94 -9.14 -0.84
CA ALA A 271 9.94 -8.31 -0.18
C ALA A 271 9.55 -7.07 -1.00
N GLU A 272 10.44 -6.59 -1.85
CA GLU A 272 10.21 -5.43 -2.72
C GLU A 272 9.46 -5.81 -4.03
N LEU A 273 9.27 -7.10 -4.35
CA LEU A 273 8.61 -7.53 -5.60
C LEU A 273 7.14 -7.07 -5.72
N THR A 274 6.43 -6.95 -4.60
CA THR A 274 5.07 -6.43 -4.56
C THR A 274 5.01 -4.92 -4.41
N ASP A 275 6.16 -4.27 -4.15
CA ASP A 275 6.21 -2.83 -4.03
C ASP A 275 5.89 -2.16 -5.37
N PHE A 276 5.02 -1.19 -5.31
CA PHE A 276 4.53 -0.47 -6.46
C PHE A 276 5.67 0.20 -7.26
N GLY A 277 5.79 -0.15 -8.52
CA GLY A 277 6.79 0.43 -9.44
C GLY A 277 8.15 -0.26 -9.42
N VAL A 278 8.30 -1.39 -8.72
CA VAL A 278 9.51 -2.21 -8.74
C VAL A 278 9.37 -3.31 -9.80
N SER A 279 10.19 -3.28 -10.83
CA SER A 279 10.28 -4.32 -11.86
C SER A 279 11.73 -4.56 -12.27
N PRO A 280 12.38 -5.59 -11.74
CA PRO A 280 13.77 -5.90 -12.08
C PRO A 280 14.00 -6.21 -13.57
N GLY A 281 12.94 -6.60 -14.31
CA GLY A 281 12.99 -7.01 -15.71
C GLY A 281 12.52 -5.97 -16.75
N GLY A 282 12.16 -4.74 -16.33
CA GLY A 282 11.76 -3.65 -17.24
C GLY A 282 10.26 -3.56 -17.55
N GLY A 283 9.41 -4.26 -16.81
CA GLY A 283 7.94 -4.08 -16.81
C GLY A 283 7.52 -2.82 -16.02
N THR A 284 6.20 -2.54 -15.95
CA THR A 284 5.63 -1.39 -15.23
C THR A 284 5.80 -1.47 -13.70
N GLY A 285 6.09 -2.65 -13.17
CA GLY A 285 6.11 -2.91 -11.72
C GLY A 285 4.75 -2.74 -11.03
N ILE A 286 3.66 -2.71 -11.80
CA ILE A 286 2.30 -2.54 -11.31
C ILE A 286 1.58 -3.89 -11.17
N GLY A 287 1.97 -4.88 -11.98
CA GLY A 287 1.26 -6.15 -12.09
C GLY A 287 1.05 -6.89 -10.77
N LEU A 288 2.10 -7.10 -9.99
CA LEU A 288 2.00 -7.79 -8.68
C LEU A 288 1.25 -6.94 -7.64
N ALA A 289 1.40 -5.62 -7.68
CA ALA A 289 0.64 -4.72 -6.82
C ALA A 289 -0.89 -4.79 -7.11
N ILE A 290 -1.27 -5.02 -8.38
CA ILE A 290 -2.67 -5.26 -8.75
C ILE A 290 -3.16 -6.58 -8.18
N VAL A 291 -2.35 -7.64 -8.27
CA VAL A 291 -2.69 -8.96 -7.72
C VAL A 291 -2.93 -8.87 -6.22
N GLU A 292 -2.03 -8.23 -5.48
CA GLU A 292 -2.18 -7.99 -4.04
C GLU A 292 -3.47 -7.22 -3.73
N ARG A 293 -3.77 -6.20 -4.53
CA ARG A 293 -4.96 -5.39 -4.34
C ARG A 293 -6.26 -6.14 -4.65
N VAL A 294 -6.28 -6.96 -5.69
CA VAL A 294 -7.42 -7.83 -6.00
C VAL A 294 -7.63 -8.86 -4.89
N ALA A 295 -6.55 -9.43 -4.38
CA ALA A 295 -6.63 -10.33 -3.23
C ALA A 295 -7.25 -9.62 -2.01
N ALA A 296 -6.75 -8.44 -1.65
CA ALA A 296 -7.27 -7.66 -0.53
C ALA A 296 -8.76 -7.29 -0.70
N ALA A 297 -9.20 -6.90 -1.91
CA ALA A 297 -10.60 -6.59 -2.19
C ALA A 297 -11.56 -7.79 -1.98
N HIS A 298 -11.06 -9.02 -2.17
CA HIS A 298 -11.80 -10.25 -1.90
C HIS A 298 -11.63 -10.77 -0.46
N GLY A 299 -10.83 -10.10 0.38
CA GLY A 299 -10.46 -10.61 1.71
C GLY A 299 -9.47 -11.77 1.68
N TRP A 300 -8.78 -11.96 0.55
CA TRP A 300 -7.72 -12.96 0.36
C TRP A 300 -6.33 -12.36 0.65
N THR A 301 -5.32 -13.23 0.70
CA THR A 301 -3.92 -12.81 0.80
C THR A 301 -3.16 -13.24 -0.44
N PHE A 302 -2.29 -12.37 -0.96
CA PHE A 302 -1.37 -12.75 -2.03
C PHE A 302 -0.04 -13.20 -1.45
N GLU A 303 0.43 -14.38 -1.85
CA GLU A 303 1.70 -14.94 -1.41
C GLU A 303 2.56 -15.32 -2.61
N ILE A 304 3.87 -15.12 -2.47
CA ILE A 304 4.87 -15.43 -3.48
C ILE A 304 5.79 -16.51 -2.93
N ASP A 305 5.93 -17.60 -3.68
CA ASP A 305 6.77 -18.74 -3.36
C ASP A 305 7.60 -19.17 -4.58
N GLU A 306 8.52 -20.10 -4.39
CA GLU A 306 9.20 -20.81 -5.47
C GLU A 306 8.30 -21.93 -5.99
N SER A 307 8.23 -22.10 -7.31
CA SER A 307 7.46 -23.19 -7.93
C SER A 307 8.14 -24.55 -7.71
N ALA A 308 7.38 -25.63 -7.94
CA ALA A 308 7.94 -27.00 -7.87
C ALA A 308 9.05 -27.25 -8.90
N GLU A 309 9.04 -26.51 -10.00
CA GLU A 309 10.01 -26.53 -11.08
C GLU A 309 11.18 -25.56 -10.87
N GLY A 310 11.17 -24.77 -9.76
CA GLY A 310 12.23 -23.82 -9.39
C GLY A 310 11.99 -22.40 -9.91
N GLY A 311 10.87 -22.13 -10.56
CA GLY A 311 10.44 -20.81 -11.02
C GLY A 311 9.65 -20.02 -9.97
N PHE A 312 8.89 -19.01 -10.42
CA PHE A 312 8.00 -18.21 -9.59
C PHE A 312 6.66 -18.91 -9.38
N ARG A 313 6.06 -18.72 -8.21
CA ARG A 313 4.67 -19.09 -7.91
C ARG A 313 3.99 -17.97 -7.15
N GLY A 314 2.93 -17.39 -7.73
CA GLY A 314 2.01 -16.47 -7.07
C GLY A 314 0.72 -17.18 -6.68
N THR A 315 0.27 -17.06 -5.42
CA THR A 315 -0.93 -17.73 -4.90
C THR A 315 -1.90 -16.71 -4.27
N LEU A 316 -3.16 -16.73 -4.70
CA LEU A 316 -4.28 -16.02 -4.08
C LEU A 316 -4.87 -16.90 -2.98
N VAL A 317 -4.32 -16.76 -1.78
CA VAL A 317 -4.69 -17.59 -0.62
C VAL A 317 -6.06 -17.20 -0.10
N GLY A 318 -6.97 -18.17 -0.05
CA GLY A 318 -8.36 -17.98 0.32
C GLY A 318 -9.34 -17.98 -0.87
N ALA A 319 -8.84 -17.97 -2.11
CA ALA A 319 -9.64 -18.17 -3.32
C ALA A 319 -9.97 -19.66 -3.49
N GLU A 320 -11.01 -20.12 -2.78
CA GLU A 320 -11.38 -21.54 -2.76
C GLU A 320 -12.24 -21.93 -3.96
N PRO A 321 -12.16 -23.21 -4.42
CA PRO A 321 -13.05 -23.73 -5.45
C PRO A 321 -14.50 -23.71 -4.97
N THR A 322 -15.40 -23.36 -5.87
CA THR A 322 -16.85 -23.41 -5.63
C THR A 322 -17.29 -24.88 -5.43
N ARG A 323 -17.90 -25.16 -4.31
CA ARG A 323 -18.39 -26.53 -3.97
C ARG A 323 -19.69 -26.89 -4.70
#